data_54d50f3a067edce5d39e95855b701aaa
#
_entry.id   54d50f3a067edce5d39e95855b701aaa
#
_cell.length_a   1.000
_cell.length_b   1.000
_cell.length_c   1.000
_cell.angle_alpha   90.00
_cell.angle_beta   90.00
_cell.angle_gamma   90.00
#
_symmetry.space_group_name_H-M   'P 1'
#
loop_
_entity.id
_entity.type
_entity.pdbx_description
1 polymer ?
#
loop_
_entity_poly.entity_id
_entity_poly.type
_entity_poly.pdbx_seq_one_letter_code
_entity_poly.pdbx_strand_id
1 'polypeptide(L)'
;MGRSSIQLKRKNNPIAVVFKAEALTKYIFLITNNDNVFPKRYRYDLVQKLHNTSLELETAIIEAVNMKPKFKKEIKKKIKKIEYAIDQCRHLGALMIITNSIITLKNPEEYARLYADLTKSLQAYYSNTKAKINKYPSKKEYYKNRKHEYLQYKITKLNNIASWKDAY
;
A
#
# COMPACT_ATOMS: atom_id res chain seq x y z
N MET A 1 26.63 -5.84 -19.57
CA MET A 1 25.43 -6.64 -19.22
C MET A 1 25.12 -6.52 -17.73
N GLY A 2 24.47 -5.44 -17.23
CA GLY A 2 24.25 -5.24 -15.79
C GLY A 2 23.06 -4.35 -15.42
N ARG A 3 22.18 -3.99 -16.38
CA ARG A 3 21.09 -3.04 -16.14
C ARG A 3 19.71 -3.63 -15.84
N SER A 4 19.52 -4.95 -15.98
CA SER A 4 18.19 -5.56 -15.86
C SER A 4 17.76 -5.93 -14.42
N SER A 5 18.71 -6.25 -13.54
CA SER A 5 18.40 -6.73 -12.19
C SER A 5 17.99 -5.62 -11.20
N ILE A 6 18.50 -4.40 -11.41
CA ILE A 6 18.18 -3.23 -10.55
C ILE A 6 16.78 -2.68 -10.88
N GLN A 7 16.35 -2.72 -12.13
CA GLN A 7 15.01 -2.26 -12.53
C GLN A 7 13.90 -3.21 -12.07
N LEU A 8 14.13 -4.52 -12.03
CA LEU A 8 13.14 -5.50 -11.53
C LEU A 8 12.87 -5.36 -10.04
N LYS A 9 13.87 -5.03 -9.22
CA LYS A 9 13.70 -4.76 -7.79
C LYS A 9 12.93 -3.47 -7.50
N ARG A 10 12.96 -2.46 -8.39
CA ARG A 10 12.21 -1.19 -8.23
C ARG A 10 10.71 -1.32 -8.50
N LYS A 11 10.28 -2.25 -9.38
CA LYS A 11 8.86 -2.42 -9.75
C LYS A 11 7.95 -2.88 -8.60
N ASN A 12 8.48 -3.49 -7.55
CA ASN A 12 7.70 -4.03 -6.43
C ASN A 12 7.98 -3.32 -5.08
N ASN A 13 8.57 -2.12 -5.12
CA ASN A 13 8.81 -1.36 -3.90
C ASN A 13 7.48 -0.72 -3.42
N PRO A 14 6.98 -1.04 -2.21
CA PRO A 14 5.78 -0.44 -1.67
C PRO A 14 5.84 1.10 -1.61
N ILE A 15 7.03 1.66 -1.40
CA ILE A 15 7.26 3.12 -1.39
C ILE A 15 6.98 3.74 -2.76
N ALA A 16 7.22 3.01 -3.86
CA ALA A 16 6.91 3.52 -5.20
C ALA A 16 5.41 3.78 -5.43
N VAL A 17 4.54 3.03 -4.73
CA VAL A 17 3.09 3.26 -4.79
C VAL A 17 2.73 4.58 -4.11
N VAL A 18 3.39 4.93 -2.99
CA VAL A 18 3.19 6.21 -2.29
C VAL A 18 3.55 7.39 -3.19
N PHE A 19 4.74 7.35 -3.81
CA PHE A 19 5.16 8.43 -4.72
C PHE A 19 4.23 8.63 -5.92
N LYS A 20 3.64 7.53 -6.42
CA LYS A 20 2.66 7.63 -7.51
C LYS A 20 1.33 8.21 -7.05
N ALA A 21 0.89 7.89 -5.84
CA ALA A 21 -0.29 8.49 -5.25
C ALA A 21 -0.08 10.00 -5.02
N GLU A 22 1.06 10.38 -4.44
CA GLU A 22 1.47 11.76 -4.24
C GLU A 22 1.50 12.55 -5.57
N ALA A 23 2.07 11.97 -6.63
CA ALA A 23 2.12 12.61 -7.94
C ALA A 23 0.72 12.86 -8.51
N LEU A 24 -0.20 11.90 -8.37
CA LEU A 24 -1.59 12.05 -8.79
C LEU A 24 -2.32 13.10 -7.95
N THR A 25 -2.18 13.06 -6.63
CA THR A 25 -2.74 14.06 -5.72
C THR A 25 -2.26 15.46 -6.06
N LYS A 26 -0.95 15.66 -6.22
CA LYS A 26 -0.35 16.95 -6.63
C LYS A 26 -0.93 17.45 -7.96
N TYR A 27 -1.07 16.56 -8.93
CA TYR A 27 -1.66 16.94 -10.23
C TYR A 27 -3.09 17.45 -10.06
N ILE A 28 -3.91 16.76 -9.27
CA ILE A 28 -5.30 17.16 -9.00
C ILE A 28 -5.34 18.54 -8.36
N PHE A 29 -4.51 18.81 -7.35
CA PHE A 29 -4.43 20.11 -6.71
C PHE A 29 -3.98 21.22 -7.68
N LEU A 30 -3.01 20.93 -8.54
CA LEU A 30 -2.54 21.89 -9.54
C LEU A 30 -3.62 22.29 -10.55
N ILE A 31 -4.36 21.33 -11.10
CA ILE A 31 -5.39 21.65 -12.08
C ILE A 31 -6.61 22.33 -11.46
N THR A 32 -6.97 21.97 -10.23
CA THR A 32 -8.15 22.50 -9.53
C THR A 32 -7.92 23.90 -8.94
N ASN A 33 -6.67 24.27 -8.65
CA ASN A 33 -6.32 25.61 -8.19
C ASN A 33 -6.25 26.64 -9.32
N ASN A 34 -6.32 26.20 -10.56
CA ASN A 34 -6.30 27.12 -11.72
C ASN A 34 -7.73 27.56 -12.07
N ASP A 35 -8.06 28.82 -11.77
CA ASP A 35 -9.38 29.41 -12.03
C ASP A 35 -9.77 29.42 -13.52
N ASN A 36 -8.79 29.38 -14.43
CA ASN A 36 -9.03 29.26 -15.88
C ASN A 36 -9.45 27.85 -16.30
N VAL A 37 -9.16 26.83 -15.47
CA VAL A 37 -9.52 25.44 -15.71
C VAL A 37 -10.77 25.09 -14.90
N PHE A 38 -10.77 25.45 -13.62
CA PHE A 38 -11.87 25.18 -12.69
C PHE A 38 -12.54 26.47 -12.23
N PRO A 39 -13.64 26.90 -12.87
CA PRO A 39 -14.40 28.06 -12.43
C PRO A 39 -14.83 27.98 -10.98
N LYS A 40 -14.85 29.13 -10.28
CA LYS A 40 -15.14 29.22 -8.82
C LYS A 40 -16.44 28.54 -8.40
N ARG A 41 -17.44 28.47 -9.29
CA ARG A 41 -18.76 27.83 -9.05
C ARG A 41 -18.64 26.32 -8.72
N TYR A 42 -17.56 25.62 -9.15
CA TYR A 42 -17.36 24.20 -8.92
C TYR A 42 -16.51 23.89 -7.69
N ARG A 43 -16.02 24.90 -6.95
CA ARG A 43 -15.11 24.72 -5.82
C ARG A 43 -15.70 23.89 -4.68
N TYR A 44 -16.93 24.15 -4.32
CA TYR A 44 -17.56 23.48 -3.18
C TYR A 44 -17.99 22.04 -3.49
N ASP A 45 -18.49 21.78 -4.68
CA ASP A 45 -19.05 20.47 -5.00
C ASP A 45 -18.02 19.51 -5.61
N LEU A 46 -17.31 19.96 -6.64
CA LEU A 46 -16.45 19.09 -7.43
C LEU A 46 -15.01 19.11 -6.94
N VAL A 47 -14.44 20.31 -6.77
CA VAL A 47 -13.03 20.45 -6.35
C VAL A 47 -12.81 19.85 -4.96
N GLN A 48 -13.70 20.12 -4.01
CA GLN A 48 -13.60 19.58 -2.67
C GLN A 48 -13.69 18.04 -2.66
N LYS A 49 -14.56 17.45 -3.47
CA LYS A 49 -14.65 15.99 -3.60
C LYS A 49 -13.39 15.39 -4.21
N LEU A 50 -12.83 16.02 -5.26
CA LEU A 50 -11.57 15.58 -5.86
C LEU A 50 -10.42 15.63 -4.86
N HIS A 51 -10.29 16.72 -4.10
CA HIS A 51 -9.25 16.86 -3.07
C HIS A 51 -9.40 15.80 -1.97
N ASN A 52 -10.59 15.69 -1.39
CA ASN A 52 -10.85 14.74 -0.31
C ASN A 52 -10.57 13.30 -0.74
N THR A 53 -11.10 12.88 -1.91
CA THR A 53 -10.91 11.53 -2.42
C THR A 53 -9.43 11.24 -2.72
N SER A 54 -8.68 12.21 -3.28
CA SER A 54 -7.25 12.03 -3.56
C SER A 54 -6.42 11.94 -2.28
N LEU A 55 -6.72 12.74 -1.25
CA LEU A 55 -6.06 12.68 0.06
C LEU A 55 -6.40 11.39 0.83
N GLU A 56 -7.66 10.93 0.78
CA GLU A 56 -8.06 9.66 1.37
C GLU A 56 -7.35 8.47 0.72
N LEU A 57 -7.25 8.47 -0.61
CA LEU A 57 -6.49 7.49 -1.37
C LEU A 57 -5.03 7.45 -0.93
N GLU A 58 -4.36 8.60 -0.90
CA GLU A 58 -2.96 8.72 -0.50
C GLU A 58 -2.75 8.27 0.95
N THR A 59 -3.58 8.73 1.86
CA THR A 59 -3.55 8.35 3.29
C THR A 59 -3.71 6.84 3.46
N ALA A 60 -4.68 6.22 2.78
CA ALA A 60 -4.89 4.78 2.86
C ALA A 60 -3.68 3.97 2.36
N ILE A 61 -3.01 4.45 1.30
CA ILE A 61 -1.78 3.83 0.78
C ILE A 61 -0.64 3.96 1.80
N ILE A 62 -0.42 5.16 2.36
CA ILE A 62 0.62 5.41 3.37
C ILE A 62 0.41 4.52 4.60
N GLU A 63 -0.81 4.46 5.12
CA GLU A 63 -1.15 3.60 6.24
C GLU A 63 -0.89 2.12 5.92
N ALA A 64 -1.32 1.65 4.74
CA ALA A 64 -1.07 0.28 4.32
C ALA A 64 0.42 -0.03 4.19
N VAL A 65 1.22 0.88 3.64
CA VAL A 65 2.68 0.69 3.49
C VAL A 65 3.36 0.64 4.85
N ASN A 66 2.97 1.51 5.79
CA ASN A 66 3.55 1.59 7.14
C ASN A 66 3.19 0.40 8.03
N MET A 67 2.11 -0.33 7.73
CA MET A 67 1.75 -1.54 8.48
C MET A 67 2.81 -2.63 8.31
N LYS A 68 3.40 -3.07 9.44
CA LYS A 68 4.37 -4.19 9.53
C LYS A 68 3.70 -5.40 10.21
N PRO A 69 2.92 -6.21 9.48
CA PRO A 69 2.17 -7.31 10.07
C PRO A 69 3.12 -8.39 10.59
N LYS A 70 2.80 -8.92 11.78
CA LYS A 70 3.47 -10.09 12.39
C LYS A 70 2.57 -11.34 12.34
N PHE A 71 1.25 -11.15 12.30
CA PHE A 71 0.26 -12.20 12.38
C PHE A 71 -0.73 -12.18 11.21
N LYS A 72 -1.37 -13.32 10.97
CA LYS A 72 -2.38 -13.50 9.91
C LYS A 72 -3.54 -12.50 10.02
N LYS A 73 -3.94 -12.09 11.24
CA LYS A 73 -4.97 -11.07 11.44
C LYS A 73 -4.52 -9.68 10.98
N GLU A 74 -3.25 -9.35 11.18
CA GLU A 74 -2.70 -8.03 10.82
C GLU A 74 -2.48 -7.89 9.31
N ILE A 75 -2.01 -8.96 8.64
CA ILE A 75 -1.90 -8.96 7.18
C ILE A 75 -3.28 -8.85 6.52
N LYS A 76 -4.32 -9.46 7.09
CA LYS A 76 -5.70 -9.28 6.62
C LYS A 76 -6.17 -7.83 6.76
N LYS A 77 -5.82 -7.14 7.88
CA LYS A 77 -6.13 -5.71 8.05
C LYS A 77 -5.40 -4.86 7.01
N LYS A 78 -4.13 -5.16 6.73
CA LYS A 78 -3.35 -4.50 5.69
C LYS A 78 -3.99 -4.67 4.31
N ILE A 79 -4.43 -5.87 3.97
CA ILE A 79 -5.12 -6.16 2.71
C ILE A 79 -6.40 -5.33 2.59
N LYS A 80 -7.23 -5.25 3.64
CA LYS A 80 -8.44 -4.40 3.65
C LYS A 80 -8.15 -2.92 3.43
N LYS A 81 -7.01 -2.41 3.98
CA LYS A 81 -6.59 -1.03 3.72
C LYS A 81 -6.20 -0.81 2.25
N ILE A 82 -5.53 -1.80 1.64
CA ILE A 82 -5.19 -1.72 0.20
C ILE A 82 -6.46 -1.81 -0.66
N GLU A 83 -7.42 -2.66 -0.30
CA GLU A 83 -8.74 -2.75 -0.97
C GLU A 83 -9.46 -1.40 -0.91
N TYR A 84 -9.50 -0.77 0.27
CA TYR A 84 -10.07 0.57 0.42
C TYR A 84 -9.37 1.60 -0.48
N ALA A 85 -8.03 1.57 -0.55
CA ALA A 85 -7.29 2.45 -1.45
C ALA A 85 -7.62 2.20 -2.94
N ILE A 86 -7.83 0.94 -3.34
CA ILE A 86 -8.26 0.59 -4.70
C ILE A 86 -9.65 1.18 -4.98
N ASP A 87 -10.58 1.12 -4.02
CA ASP A 87 -11.92 1.66 -4.17
C ASP A 87 -11.89 3.20 -4.25
N GLN A 88 -11.07 3.87 -3.43
CA GLN A 88 -10.87 5.32 -3.54
C GLN A 88 -10.24 5.71 -4.90
N CYS A 89 -9.30 4.91 -5.40
CA CYS A 89 -8.72 5.12 -6.73
C CYS A 89 -9.79 5.03 -7.83
N ARG A 90 -10.68 4.04 -7.78
CA ARG A 90 -11.81 3.90 -8.72
C ARG A 90 -12.79 5.07 -8.61
N HIS A 91 -13.10 5.49 -7.38
CA HIS A 91 -13.97 6.63 -7.12
C HIS A 91 -13.38 7.92 -7.71
N LEU A 92 -12.09 8.15 -7.52
CA LEU A 92 -11.37 9.27 -8.11
C LEU A 92 -11.42 9.24 -9.65
N GLY A 93 -11.26 8.05 -10.26
CA GLY A 93 -11.41 7.86 -11.70
C GLY A 93 -12.80 8.26 -12.20
N ALA A 94 -13.86 7.84 -11.50
CA ALA A 94 -15.23 8.21 -11.83
C ALA A 94 -15.47 9.72 -11.69
N LEU A 95 -14.99 10.36 -10.62
CA LEU A 95 -15.06 11.80 -10.43
C LEU A 95 -14.36 12.57 -11.54
N MET A 96 -13.21 12.09 -12.02
CA MET A 96 -12.48 12.74 -13.13
C MET A 96 -13.20 12.59 -14.47
N ILE A 97 -13.87 11.47 -14.71
CA ILE A 97 -14.74 11.31 -15.91
C ILE A 97 -15.87 12.34 -15.87
N ILE A 98 -16.56 12.48 -14.74
CA ILE A 98 -17.59 13.49 -14.54
C ILE A 98 -17.02 14.90 -14.72
N THR A 99 -15.86 15.16 -14.12
CA THR A 99 -15.17 16.44 -14.25
C THR A 99 -14.91 16.79 -15.71
N ASN A 100 -14.35 15.85 -16.48
CA ASN A 100 -14.01 16.09 -17.89
C ASN A 100 -15.24 16.26 -18.79
N SER A 101 -16.42 15.74 -18.38
CA SER A 101 -17.67 15.98 -19.09
C SER A 101 -18.26 17.40 -18.86
N ILE A 102 -17.88 18.05 -17.74
CA ILE A 102 -18.36 19.39 -17.35
C ILE A 102 -17.35 20.47 -17.70
N ILE A 103 -16.06 20.14 -17.57
CA ILE A 103 -14.93 21.06 -17.72
C ILE A 103 -13.93 20.43 -18.69
N THR A 104 -13.62 21.13 -19.78
CA THR A 104 -12.59 20.66 -20.71
C THR A 104 -11.20 20.85 -20.10
N LEU A 105 -10.56 19.73 -19.71
CA LEU A 105 -9.20 19.73 -19.17
C LEU A 105 -8.20 19.97 -20.30
N LYS A 106 -7.17 20.81 -20.06
CA LYS A 106 -6.14 21.13 -21.07
C LYS A 106 -5.24 19.94 -21.38
N ASN A 107 -4.95 19.07 -20.40
CA ASN A 107 -4.08 17.90 -20.56
C ASN A 107 -4.70 16.66 -19.88
N PRO A 108 -5.79 16.10 -20.38
CA PRO A 108 -6.43 14.93 -19.79
C PRO A 108 -5.53 13.68 -19.85
N GLU A 109 -4.59 13.64 -20.81
CA GLU A 109 -3.64 12.54 -21.00
C GLU A 109 -2.69 12.37 -19.81
N GLU A 110 -2.23 13.47 -19.20
CA GLU A 110 -1.35 13.40 -18.04
C GLU A 110 -2.06 12.81 -16.82
N TYR A 111 -3.31 13.17 -16.60
CA TYR A 111 -4.13 12.50 -15.59
C TYR A 111 -4.26 11.00 -15.87
N ALA A 112 -4.62 10.66 -17.12
CA ALA A 112 -4.81 9.26 -17.52
C ALA A 112 -3.53 8.43 -17.31
N ARG A 113 -2.37 8.99 -17.61
CA ARG A 113 -1.06 8.38 -17.40
C ARG A 113 -0.79 8.13 -15.92
N LEU A 114 -0.92 9.16 -15.08
CA LEU A 114 -0.69 9.08 -13.64
C LEU A 114 -1.66 8.09 -12.97
N TYR A 115 -2.92 8.14 -13.34
CA TYR A 115 -3.96 7.23 -12.86
C TYR A 115 -3.68 5.77 -13.24
N ALA A 116 -3.33 5.50 -14.50
CA ALA A 116 -3.01 4.16 -14.97
C ALA A 116 -1.76 3.61 -14.26
N ASP A 117 -0.73 4.43 -14.10
CA ASP A 117 0.51 4.06 -13.40
C ASP A 117 0.27 3.72 -11.92
N LEU A 118 -0.56 4.50 -11.24
CA LEU A 118 -0.94 4.25 -9.85
C LEU A 118 -1.78 2.98 -9.75
N THR A 119 -2.83 2.85 -10.56
CA THR A 119 -3.73 1.69 -10.56
C THR A 119 -2.97 0.39 -10.76
N LYS A 120 -2.08 0.34 -11.76
CA LYS A 120 -1.23 -0.82 -12.03
C LYS A 120 -0.33 -1.17 -10.84
N SER A 121 0.27 -0.18 -10.22
CA SER A 121 1.16 -0.38 -9.07
C SER A 121 0.41 -0.81 -7.82
N LEU A 122 -0.76 -0.24 -7.57
CA LEU A 122 -1.62 -0.57 -6.45
C LEU A 122 -2.16 -1.99 -6.56
N GLN A 123 -2.56 -2.42 -7.76
CA GLN A 123 -3.00 -3.78 -8.04
C GLN A 123 -1.88 -4.81 -7.85
N ALA A 124 -0.65 -4.49 -8.29
CA ALA A 124 0.52 -5.31 -8.05
C ALA A 124 0.84 -5.40 -6.54
N TYR A 125 0.74 -4.30 -5.80
CA TYR A 125 0.94 -4.27 -4.36
C TYR A 125 -0.08 -5.12 -3.61
N TYR A 126 -1.36 -5.04 -4.01
CA TYR A 126 -2.44 -5.87 -3.50
C TYR A 126 -2.15 -7.35 -3.70
N SER A 127 -1.91 -7.76 -4.95
CA SER A 127 -1.66 -9.17 -5.32
C SER A 127 -0.46 -9.75 -4.56
N ASN A 128 0.65 -9.00 -4.49
CA ASN A 128 1.84 -9.39 -3.75
C ASN A 128 1.61 -9.50 -2.24
N THR A 129 0.77 -8.62 -1.68
CA THR A 129 0.43 -8.65 -0.25
C THR A 129 -0.49 -9.84 0.06
N LYS A 130 -1.48 -10.09 -0.79
CA LYS A 130 -2.42 -11.21 -0.68
C LYS A 130 -1.72 -12.57 -0.77
N ALA A 131 -0.76 -12.72 -1.68
CA ALA A 131 0.04 -13.95 -1.82
C ALA A 131 0.86 -14.29 -0.56
N LYS A 132 1.15 -13.32 0.29
CA LYS A 132 1.91 -13.52 1.53
C LYS A 132 1.05 -13.96 2.72
N ILE A 133 -0.28 -13.98 2.62
CA ILE A 133 -1.18 -14.20 3.77
C ILE A 133 -0.90 -15.53 4.51
N ASN A 134 -0.57 -16.58 3.77
CA ASN A 134 -0.28 -17.91 4.33
C ASN A 134 1.12 -18.04 4.93
N LYS A 135 2.00 -17.04 4.73
CA LYS A 135 3.33 -16.99 5.35
C LYS A 135 3.28 -16.46 6.79
N TYR A 136 2.16 -15.87 7.19
CA TYR A 136 1.99 -15.31 8.54
C TYR A 136 1.29 -16.33 9.44
N PRO A 137 1.86 -16.65 10.61
CA PRO A 137 1.22 -17.55 11.57
C PRO A 137 -0.04 -16.92 12.18
N SER A 138 -0.96 -17.75 12.62
CA SER A 138 -1.97 -17.30 13.58
C SER A 138 -1.30 -16.93 14.91
N LYS A 139 -1.94 -16.07 15.72
CA LYS A 139 -1.41 -15.73 17.05
C LYS A 139 -1.20 -16.98 17.93
N LYS A 140 -2.12 -17.95 17.84
CA LYS A 140 -2.05 -19.22 18.57
C LYS A 140 -0.85 -20.08 18.14
N GLU A 141 -0.63 -20.23 16.85
CA GLU A 141 0.53 -20.96 16.29
C GLU A 141 1.85 -20.31 16.68
N TYR A 142 1.96 -18.99 16.60
CA TYR A 142 3.14 -18.25 16.99
C TYR A 142 3.56 -18.51 18.44
N TYR A 143 2.61 -18.43 19.39
CA TYR A 143 2.92 -18.67 20.80
C TYR A 143 3.19 -20.15 21.09
N LYS A 144 2.51 -21.08 20.38
CA LYS A 144 2.80 -22.53 20.50
C LYS A 144 4.23 -22.84 20.06
N ASN A 145 4.65 -22.31 18.90
CA ASN A 145 6.01 -22.54 18.40
C ASN A 145 7.07 -21.94 19.32
N ARG A 146 6.83 -20.72 19.84
CA ARG A 146 7.76 -20.06 20.76
C ARG A 146 7.90 -20.79 22.10
N LYS A 147 6.80 -21.37 22.61
CA LYS A 147 6.84 -22.24 23.80
C LYS A 147 7.66 -23.51 23.52
N HIS A 148 7.50 -24.09 22.34
CA HIS A 148 8.26 -25.27 21.93
C HIS A 148 9.75 -24.97 21.80
N GLU A 149 10.13 -23.89 21.13
CA GLU A 149 11.52 -23.43 21.03
C GLU A 149 12.17 -23.18 22.40
N TYR A 150 11.42 -22.55 23.31
CA TYR A 150 11.89 -22.31 24.69
C TYR A 150 12.11 -23.62 25.46
N LEU A 151 11.23 -24.60 25.31
CA LEU A 151 11.38 -25.91 25.93
C LEU A 151 12.58 -26.68 25.36
N GLN A 152 12.77 -26.65 24.04
CA GLN A 152 13.94 -27.26 23.38
C GLN A 152 15.24 -26.61 23.85
N TYR A 153 15.29 -25.30 23.93
CA TYR A 153 16.45 -24.57 24.48
C TYR A 153 16.77 -25.03 25.92
N LYS A 154 15.75 -25.15 26.79
CA LYS A 154 15.96 -25.64 28.16
C LYS A 154 16.52 -27.08 28.19
N ILE A 155 15.95 -27.97 27.38
CA ILE A 155 16.40 -29.37 27.28
C ILE A 155 17.86 -29.43 26.84
N THR A 156 18.22 -28.69 25.77
CA THR A 156 19.61 -28.64 25.28
C THR A 156 20.57 -28.13 26.35
N LYS A 157 20.19 -27.10 27.10
CA LYS A 157 20.99 -26.54 28.18
C LYS A 157 21.19 -27.56 29.33
N LEU A 158 20.14 -28.31 29.69
CA LEU A 158 20.21 -29.36 30.73
C LEU A 158 21.10 -30.52 30.28
N ASN A 159 20.97 -30.94 29.03
CA ASN A 159 21.81 -32.03 28.49
C ASN A 159 23.29 -31.63 28.46
N ASN A 160 23.60 -30.38 28.09
CA ASN A 160 24.96 -29.88 28.12
C ASN A 160 25.52 -29.84 29.56
N ILE A 161 24.73 -29.50 30.57
CA ILE A 161 25.14 -29.51 31.97
C ILE A 161 25.35 -30.95 32.46
N ALA A 162 24.50 -31.89 32.05
CA ALA A 162 24.66 -33.31 32.41
C ALA A 162 25.97 -33.89 31.81
N SER A 163 26.25 -33.65 30.55
CA SER A 163 27.47 -34.10 29.87
C SER A 163 28.77 -33.55 30.51
N TRP A 164 28.72 -32.38 31.16
CA TRP A 164 29.86 -31.83 31.90
C TRP A 164 30.07 -32.53 33.26
N LYS A 165 28.99 -33.06 33.89
CA LYS A 165 29.12 -33.82 35.15
C LYS A 165 29.66 -35.23 34.96
N ASP A 166 29.41 -35.81 33.77
CA ASP A 166 29.93 -37.15 33.45
C ASP A 166 31.38 -37.14 32.93
N ALA A 167 31.96 -35.93 32.72
CA ALA A 167 33.32 -35.74 32.24
C ALA A 167 34.35 -35.47 33.36
N TYR A 168 33.92 -35.45 34.64
CA TYR A 168 34.74 -35.31 35.84
C TYR A 168 34.36 -36.38 36.88
#